data_2615dbde461e65538f41ae94055a5050
#
_entry.id   2615dbde461e65538f41ae94055a5050
#
_cell.length_a   1.000
_cell.length_b   1.000
_cell.length_c   1.000
_cell.angle_alpha   90.00
_cell.angle_beta   90.00
_cell.angle_gamma   90.00
#
_symmetry.space_group_name_H-M   'P 1'
#
loop_
_entity.id
_entity.type
_entity.pdbx_description
1 polymer ?
#
loop_
_entity_poly.entity_id
_entity_poly.type
_entity_poly.pdbx_seq_one_letter_code
_entity_poly.pdbx_strand_id
1 'polypeptide(L)'
;MSGFEGNHEGASSTRPPLLTGVNYASWKGKMEAYVCQIHDRAWMAIEDGYAPSMMTSTSGGEQVLKPKAQWSPEEFETSKWNRKAWHALLCAVDENQYKLIQNTRIAKEAWDILEVAHEGTDVVKDSKLQVLQTQFELLKMEEDECFNDFEVNL
;
A
#
# COMPACT_ATOMS: atom_id res chain seq x y z
N MET A 1 -20.26 32.95 10.35
CA MET A 1 -20.28 31.57 10.82
C MET A 1 -19.08 30.84 10.22
N SER A 2 -18.03 30.86 10.94
CA SER A 2 -16.84 30.12 10.55
C SER A 2 -16.93 28.72 11.13
N GLY A 3 -17.44 27.78 10.34
CA GLY A 3 -17.26 26.40 10.63
C GLY A 3 -15.78 26.09 10.53
N PHE A 4 -15.10 26.01 11.62
CA PHE A 4 -13.78 25.45 11.68
C PHE A 4 -13.92 23.92 11.54
N GLU A 5 -14.14 23.49 10.33
CA GLU A 5 -13.94 22.08 10.04
C GLU A 5 -12.45 21.85 9.99
N GLY A 6 -11.90 21.55 11.15
CA GLY A 6 -10.56 20.99 11.20
C GLY A 6 -10.54 19.78 10.28
N ASN A 7 -9.75 19.86 9.25
CA ASN A 7 -9.55 18.79 8.27
C ASN A 7 -8.80 17.66 8.99
N HIS A 8 -9.51 16.91 9.82
CA HIS A 8 -8.94 15.77 10.52
C HIS A 8 -8.83 14.62 9.52
N GLU A 9 -7.61 14.38 9.10
CA GLU A 9 -7.27 13.22 8.29
C GLU A 9 -7.81 11.94 8.94
N GLY A 10 -8.54 11.15 8.17
CA GLY A 10 -9.11 9.88 8.63
C GLY A 10 -10.34 9.98 9.52
N ALA A 11 -10.86 11.19 9.80
CA ALA A 11 -12.08 11.36 10.60
C ALA A 11 -13.37 11.12 9.82
N SER A 12 -13.31 11.09 8.49
CA SER A 12 -14.48 10.90 7.62
C SER A 12 -14.39 9.58 6.88
N SER A 13 -15.48 8.81 6.90
CA SER A 13 -15.60 7.58 6.11
C SER A 13 -15.67 7.83 4.59
N THR A 14 -15.90 9.07 4.17
CA THR A 14 -15.97 9.45 2.75
C THR A 14 -14.65 9.96 2.18
N ARG A 15 -13.66 10.21 3.03
CA ARG A 15 -12.34 10.70 2.62
C ARG A 15 -11.29 9.64 2.88
N PRO A 16 -10.44 9.36 1.88
CA PRO A 16 -9.29 8.49 2.13
C PRO A 16 -8.28 9.16 3.07
N PRO A 17 -7.54 8.39 3.85
CA PRO A 17 -6.40 8.92 4.60
C PRO A 17 -5.33 9.44 3.62
N LEU A 18 -4.65 10.52 3.99
CA LEU A 18 -3.63 11.12 3.13
C LEU A 18 -2.24 10.57 3.45
N LEU A 19 -1.58 10.01 2.44
CA LEU A 19 -0.19 9.61 2.53
C LEU A 19 0.74 10.80 2.30
N THR A 20 1.61 11.04 3.27
CA THR A 20 2.71 11.99 3.18
C THR A 20 4.05 11.23 3.20
N GLY A 21 5.18 11.93 3.22
CA GLY A 21 6.49 11.28 3.29
C GLY A 21 6.81 10.60 4.63
N VAL A 22 6.01 10.82 5.69
CA VAL A 22 6.37 10.43 7.06
C VAL A 22 5.36 9.52 7.77
N ASN A 23 4.18 9.30 7.20
CA ASN A 23 3.09 8.59 7.89
C ASN A 23 2.71 7.23 7.26
N TYR A 24 3.59 6.65 6.47
CA TYR A 24 3.26 5.43 5.72
C TYR A 24 2.80 4.27 6.61
N ALA A 25 3.46 4.01 7.73
CA ALA A 25 3.12 2.90 8.61
C ALA A 25 1.68 2.96 9.13
N SER A 26 1.23 4.14 9.56
CA SER A 26 -0.16 4.33 10.00
C SER A 26 -1.14 4.43 8.83
N TRP A 27 -0.70 5.05 7.73
CA TRP A 27 -1.53 5.20 6.53
C TRP A 27 -1.89 3.84 5.91
N LYS A 28 -0.96 2.92 5.86
CA LYS A 28 -1.15 1.59 5.25
C LYS A 28 -2.37 0.86 5.81
N GLY A 29 -2.47 0.76 7.12
CA GLY A 29 -3.60 0.13 7.79
C GLY A 29 -4.92 0.89 7.62
N LYS A 30 -4.87 2.20 7.71
CA LYS A 30 -6.05 3.06 7.51
C LYS A 30 -6.57 2.99 6.07
N MET A 31 -5.67 2.94 5.11
CA MET A 31 -6.03 2.85 3.69
C MET A 31 -6.63 1.48 3.35
N GLU A 32 -6.09 0.40 3.90
CA GLU A 32 -6.68 -0.93 3.78
C GLU A 32 -8.13 -0.93 4.28
N ALA A 33 -8.36 -0.41 5.48
CA ALA A 33 -9.70 -0.30 6.06
C ALA A 33 -10.63 0.56 5.19
N TYR A 34 -10.12 1.66 4.65
CA TYR A 34 -10.89 2.53 3.78
C TYR A 34 -11.32 1.82 2.48
N VAL A 35 -10.42 1.09 1.83
CA VAL A 35 -10.73 0.37 0.59
C VAL A 35 -11.70 -0.79 0.86
N CYS A 36 -11.51 -1.53 1.95
CA CYS A 36 -12.43 -2.60 2.36
C CYS A 36 -13.85 -2.07 2.59
N GLN A 37 -13.97 -0.84 3.11
CA GLN A 37 -15.27 -0.18 3.29
C GLN A 37 -15.95 0.13 1.95
N ILE A 38 -15.19 0.47 0.92
CA ILE A 38 -15.73 0.68 -0.43
C ILE A 38 -16.38 -0.62 -0.92
N HIS A 39 -15.60 -1.68 -0.97
CA HIS A 39 -16.07 -3.03 -1.29
C HIS A 39 -14.91 -4.04 -1.10
N ASP A 40 -15.22 -5.25 -0.68
CA ASP A 40 -14.22 -6.30 -0.52
C ASP A 40 -13.46 -6.60 -1.82
N ARG A 41 -14.14 -6.58 -2.95
CA ARG A 41 -13.51 -6.81 -4.26
C ARG A 41 -12.54 -5.69 -4.66
N ALA A 42 -12.75 -4.46 -4.19
CA ALA A 42 -11.81 -3.38 -4.40
C ALA A 42 -10.48 -3.66 -3.66
N TRP A 43 -10.56 -4.16 -2.43
CA TRP A 43 -9.37 -4.57 -1.69
C TRP A 43 -8.70 -5.79 -2.33
N MET A 44 -9.46 -6.76 -2.80
CA MET A 44 -8.92 -7.92 -3.54
C MET A 44 -8.13 -7.49 -4.78
N ALA A 45 -8.54 -6.43 -5.46
CA ALA A 45 -7.81 -5.90 -6.60
C ALA A 45 -6.42 -5.38 -6.21
N ILE A 46 -6.25 -4.87 -4.99
CA ILE A 46 -4.94 -4.46 -4.46
C ILE A 46 -4.15 -5.67 -3.98
N GLU A 47 -4.78 -6.56 -3.23
CA GLU A 47 -4.11 -7.71 -2.61
C GLU A 47 -3.72 -8.77 -3.64
N ASP A 48 -4.65 -9.19 -4.46
CA ASP A 48 -4.46 -10.25 -5.44
C ASP A 48 -4.01 -9.73 -6.81
N GLY A 49 -4.29 -8.46 -7.10
CA GLY A 49 -4.00 -7.82 -8.36
C GLY A 49 -5.12 -7.96 -9.39
N TYR A 50 -4.92 -7.32 -10.50
CA TYR A 50 -5.80 -7.34 -11.67
C TYR A 50 -4.97 -7.53 -12.92
N ALA A 51 -5.36 -8.48 -13.75
CA ALA A 51 -4.79 -8.68 -15.07
C ALA A 51 -5.84 -8.29 -16.13
N PRO A 52 -5.49 -7.41 -17.09
CA PRO A 52 -6.38 -7.11 -18.21
C PRO A 52 -6.77 -8.37 -18.97
N SER A 53 -8.01 -8.42 -19.43
CA SER A 53 -8.52 -9.56 -20.20
C SER A 53 -7.77 -9.68 -21.53
N MET A 54 -7.29 -10.89 -21.82
CA MET A 54 -6.51 -11.20 -23.01
C MET A 54 -7.27 -12.18 -23.90
N MET A 55 -6.98 -12.14 -25.19
CA MET A 55 -7.49 -13.10 -26.16
C MET A 55 -6.38 -13.51 -27.13
N THR A 56 -6.55 -14.65 -27.77
CA THR A 56 -5.63 -15.09 -28.80
C THR A 56 -5.97 -14.40 -30.13
N SER A 57 -4.98 -13.77 -30.74
CA SER A 57 -5.14 -13.15 -32.07
C SER A 57 -5.45 -14.19 -33.13
N THR A 58 -6.41 -13.89 -34.00
CA THR A 58 -6.74 -14.76 -35.16
C THR A 58 -5.66 -14.78 -36.23
N SER A 59 -4.74 -13.81 -36.24
CA SER A 59 -3.74 -13.65 -37.31
C SER A 59 -2.35 -14.18 -36.96
N GLY A 60 -2.11 -14.77 -35.79
CA GLY A 60 -0.77 -15.24 -35.44
C GLY A 60 -0.65 -16.01 -34.13
N GLY A 61 -1.74 -16.26 -33.42
CA GLY A 61 -1.72 -16.96 -32.13
C GLY A 61 -1.13 -16.16 -30.96
N GLU A 62 -0.87 -14.85 -31.15
CA GLU A 62 -0.36 -13.97 -30.11
C GLU A 62 -1.46 -13.55 -29.14
N GLN A 63 -1.08 -13.39 -27.87
CA GLN A 63 -1.98 -12.85 -26.85
C GLN A 63 -2.10 -11.34 -27.03
N VAL A 64 -3.33 -10.87 -27.23
CA VAL A 64 -3.64 -9.43 -27.36
C VAL A 64 -4.72 -9.04 -26.37
N LEU A 65 -4.81 -7.74 -26.08
CA LEU A 65 -5.86 -7.22 -25.22
C LEU A 65 -7.24 -7.50 -25.82
N LYS A 66 -8.13 -8.06 -25.02
CA LYS A 66 -9.50 -8.33 -25.42
C LYS A 66 -10.27 -7.02 -25.53
N PRO A 67 -10.93 -6.73 -26.69
CA PRO A 67 -11.76 -5.55 -26.80
C PRO A 67 -12.89 -5.54 -25.78
N LYS A 68 -13.20 -4.37 -25.23
CA LYS A 68 -14.28 -4.22 -24.23
C LYS A 68 -15.63 -4.74 -24.73
N ALA A 69 -15.89 -4.62 -26.03
CA ALA A 69 -17.13 -5.11 -26.62
C ALA A 69 -17.30 -6.64 -26.50
N GLN A 70 -16.21 -7.37 -26.28
CA GLN A 70 -16.19 -8.82 -26.12
C GLN A 70 -16.07 -9.26 -24.65
N TRP A 71 -16.01 -8.31 -23.71
CA TRP A 71 -15.91 -8.63 -22.30
C TRP A 71 -17.18 -9.30 -21.77
N SER A 72 -17.00 -10.29 -20.91
CA SER A 72 -18.08 -10.84 -20.12
C SER A 72 -18.51 -9.85 -19.02
N PRO A 73 -19.71 -10.00 -18.45
CA PRO A 73 -20.10 -9.19 -17.28
C PRO A 73 -19.12 -9.29 -16.12
N GLU A 74 -18.52 -10.45 -15.88
CA GLU A 74 -17.51 -10.63 -14.82
C GLU A 74 -16.22 -9.87 -15.14
N GLU A 75 -15.79 -9.83 -16.37
CA GLU A 75 -14.62 -9.05 -16.78
C GLU A 75 -14.83 -7.55 -16.56
N PHE A 76 -16.04 -7.04 -16.83
CA PHE A 76 -16.39 -5.65 -16.50
C PHE A 76 -16.35 -5.38 -14.99
N GLU A 77 -16.89 -6.30 -14.19
CA GLU A 77 -16.89 -6.18 -12.72
C GLU A 77 -15.46 -6.16 -12.16
N THR A 78 -14.62 -7.06 -12.58
CA THR A 78 -13.23 -7.13 -12.14
C THR A 78 -12.47 -5.86 -12.49
N SER A 79 -12.62 -5.38 -13.72
CA SER A 79 -12.02 -4.11 -14.17
C SER A 79 -12.53 -2.90 -13.38
N LYS A 80 -13.83 -2.88 -13.07
CA LYS A 80 -14.45 -1.82 -12.27
C LYS A 80 -13.84 -1.73 -10.87
N TRP A 81 -13.65 -2.85 -10.19
CA TRP A 81 -13.10 -2.86 -8.83
C TRP A 81 -11.62 -2.48 -8.81
N ASN A 82 -10.85 -2.90 -9.80
CA ASN A 82 -9.49 -2.40 -9.98
C ASN A 82 -9.47 -0.88 -10.13
N ARG A 83 -10.32 -0.34 -10.99
CA ARG A 83 -10.38 1.10 -11.25
C ARG A 83 -10.81 1.90 -10.02
N LYS A 84 -11.77 1.39 -9.25
CA LYS A 84 -12.20 2.03 -8.01
C LYS A 84 -11.09 2.03 -6.95
N ALA A 85 -10.39 0.92 -6.79
CA ALA A 85 -9.26 0.81 -5.89
C ALA A 85 -8.10 1.72 -6.32
N TRP A 86 -7.75 1.70 -7.60
CA TRP A 86 -6.74 2.57 -8.18
C TRP A 86 -7.07 4.05 -7.97
N HIS A 87 -8.28 4.46 -8.27
CA HIS A 87 -8.73 5.83 -8.06
C HIS A 87 -8.64 6.23 -6.58
N ALA A 88 -9.05 5.36 -5.66
CA ALA A 88 -8.94 5.62 -4.23
C ALA A 88 -7.49 5.87 -3.81
N LEU A 89 -6.54 5.09 -4.35
CA LEU A 89 -5.11 5.29 -4.08
C LEU A 89 -4.61 6.64 -4.61
N LEU A 90 -5.00 7.03 -5.82
CA LEU A 90 -4.60 8.33 -6.37
C LEU A 90 -5.10 9.50 -5.51
N CYS A 91 -6.29 9.38 -4.94
CA CYS A 91 -6.89 10.40 -4.07
C CYS A 91 -6.32 10.40 -2.65
N ALA A 92 -5.61 9.35 -2.26
CA ALA A 92 -5.11 9.13 -0.90
C ALA A 92 -3.64 9.53 -0.70
N VAL A 93 -3.03 10.19 -1.66
CA VAL A 93 -1.61 10.52 -1.65
C VAL A 93 -1.41 12.01 -1.91
N ASP A 94 -0.34 12.57 -1.33
CA ASP A 94 0.05 13.94 -1.62
C ASP A 94 0.72 14.05 -3.01
N GLU A 95 1.05 15.26 -3.42
CA GLU A 95 1.62 15.53 -4.75
C GLU A 95 2.94 14.77 -4.98
N ASN A 96 3.78 14.65 -3.97
CA ASN A 96 5.06 13.95 -4.11
C ASN A 96 4.87 12.45 -4.29
N GLN A 97 3.93 11.86 -3.56
CA GLN A 97 3.59 10.44 -3.68
C GLN A 97 2.85 10.15 -4.99
N TYR A 98 1.98 11.07 -5.40
CA TYR A 98 1.27 10.96 -6.67
C TYR A 98 2.22 10.81 -7.86
N LYS A 99 3.33 11.55 -7.87
CA LYS A 99 4.34 11.45 -8.94
C LYS A 99 4.90 10.04 -9.11
N LEU A 100 4.94 9.27 -8.03
CA LEU A 100 5.43 7.88 -8.07
C LEU A 100 4.47 6.93 -8.78
N ILE A 101 3.18 7.18 -8.66
CA ILE A 101 2.13 6.26 -9.14
C ILE A 101 1.28 6.79 -10.28
N GLN A 102 1.54 8.00 -10.76
CA GLN A 102 0.72 8.66 -11.79
C GLN A 102 0.64 7.89 -13.11
N ASN A 103 1.65 7.09 -13.43
CA ASN A 103 1.71 6.32 -14.68
C ASN A 103 1.13 4.90 -14.55
N THR A 104 0.60 4.55 -13.38
CA THR A 104 -0.05 3.26 -13.17
C THR A 104 -1.51 3.29 -13.61
N ARG A 105 -2.09 2.12 -13.83
CA ARG A 105 -3.53 1.91 -14.08
C ARG A 105 -4.07 0.73 -13.29
N ILE A 106 -3.19 -0.01 -12.65
CA ILE A 106 -3.50 -1.20 -11.86
C ILE A 106 -3.26 -0.88 -10.39
N ALA A 107 -4.27 -1.08 -9.56
CA ALA A 107 -4.25 -0.73 -8.14
C ALA A 107 -3.09 -1.42 -7.40
N LYS A 108 -2.87 -2.70 -7.66
CA LYS A 108 -1.77 -3.45 -7.05
C LYS A 108 -0.40 -2.87 -7.41
N GLU A 109 -0.19 -2.47 -8.64
CA GLU A 109 1.08 -1.83 -9.06
C GLU A 109 1.32 -0.54 -8.29
N ALA A 110 0.30 0.32 -8.18
CA ALA A 110 0.41 1.56 -7.43
C ALA A 110 0.72 1.29 -5.94
N TRP A 111 0.03 0.31 -5.34
CA TRP A 111 0.27 -0.09 -3.96
C TRP A 111 1.70 -0.59 -3.74
N ASP A 112 2.17 -1.46 -4.61
CA ASP A 112 3.51 -2.05 -4.53
C ASP A 112 4.61 -0.99 -4.70
N ILE A 113 4.42 -0.01 -5.60
CA ILE A 113 5.34 1.11 -5.76
C ILE A 113 5.45 1.94 -4.48
N LEU A 114 4.33 2.26 -3.85
CA LEU A 114 4.32 2.99 -2.58
C LEU A 114 4.97 2.19 -1.46
N GLU A 115 4.71 0.89 -1.40
CA GLU A 115 5.34 0.01 -0.42
C GLU A 115 6.86 0.00 -0.57
N VAL A 116 7.36 -0.20 -1.78
CA VAL A 116 8.80 -0.18 -2.06
C VAL A 116 9.42 1.17 -1.75
N ALA A 117 8.73 2.26 -2.08
CA ALA A 117 9.24 3.62 -1.83
C ALA A 117 9.38 3.93 -0.34
N HIS A 118 8.52 3.38 0.52
CA HIS A 118 8.49 3.67 1.95
C HIS A 118 9.09 2.59 2.84
N GLU A 119 8.90 1.32 2.49
CA GLU A 119 9.43 0.18 3.25
C GLU A 119 10.71 -0.40 2.64
N GLY A 120 10.92 -0.18 1.34
CA GLY A 120 12.01 -0.75 0.57
C GLY A 120 11.67 -2.13 -0.01
N THR A 121 12.64 -2.71 -0.71
CA THR A 121 12.53 -4.07 -1.24
C THR A 121 12.63 -5.10 -0.10
N ASP A 122 12.27 -6.35 -0.34
CA ASP A 122 12.35 -7.42 0.65
C ASP A 122 13.77 -7.57 1.23
N VAL A 123 14.80 -7.43 0.38
CA VAL A 123 16.20 -7.46 0.82
C VAL A 123 16.52 -6.31 1.78
N VAL A 124 16.04 -5.10 1.48
CA VAL A 124 16.24 -3.93 2.33
C VAL A 124 15.47 -4.06 3.64
N LYS A 125 14.25 -4.59 3.60
CA LYS A 125 13.44 -4.87 4.80
C LYS A 125 14.16 -5.85 5.73
N ASP A 126 14.68 -6.94 5.21
CA ASP A 126 15.43 -7.95 5.98
C ASP A 126 16.69 -7.34 6.60
N SER A 127 17.43 -6.52 5.85
CA SER A 127 18.61 -5.82 6.34
C SER A 127 18.27 -4.85 7.48
N LYS A 128 17.20 -4.07 7.35
CA LYS A 128 16.72 -3.18 8.41
C LYS A 128 16.32 -3.95 9.66
N LEU A 129 15.64 -5.07 9.49
CA LEU A 129 15.21 -5.92 10.60
C LEU A 129 16.43 -6.49 11.34
N GLN A 130 17.45 -6.95 10.63
CA GLN A 130 18.69 -7.44 11.24
C GLN A 130 19.43 -6.36 12.03
N VAL A 131 19.49 -5.13 11.50
CA VAL A 131 20.11 -3.99 12.20
C VAL A 131 19.34 -3.68 13.50
N LEU A 132 18.02 -3.65 13.45
CA LEU A 132 17.18 -3.41 14.63
C LEU A 132 17.36 -4.51 15.68
N GLN A 133 17.43 -5.77 15.29
CA GLN A 133 17.69 -6.90 16.19
C GLN A 133 19.04 -6.78 16.86
N THR A 134 20.08 -6.45 16.10
CA THR A 134 21.44 -6.26 16.62
C THR A 134 21.48 -5.11 17.63
N GLN A 135 20.84 -3.98 17.32
CA GLN A 135 20.75 -2.85 18.25
C GLN A 135 20.02 -3.20 19.54
N PHE A 136 18.94 -3.96 19.45
CA PHE A 136 18.18 -4.43 20.61
C PHE A 136 19.02 -5.38 21.49
N GLU A 137 19.74 -6.30 20.89
CA GLU A 137 20.64 -7.22 21.61
C GLU A 137 21.77 -6.48 22.33
N LEU A 138 22.37 -5.47 21.69
CA LEU A 138 23.40 -4.64 22.30
C LEU A 138 22.87 -3.86 23.51
N LEU A 139 21.69 -3.26 23.40
CA LEU A 139 21.03 -2.57 24.52
C LEU A 139 20.75 -3.51 25.68
N LYS A 140 20.33 -4.74 25.41
CA LYS A 140 20.08 -5.77 26.41
C LYS A 140 21.36 -6.19 27.13
N MET A 141 22.46 -6.33 26.39
CA MET A 141 23.77 -6.65 26.98
C MET A 141 24.27 -5.51 27.89
N GLU A 142 24.09 -4.25 27.50
CA GLU A 142 24.46 -3.10 28.34
C GLU A 142 23.65 -3.06 29.65
N GLU A 143 22.38 -3.40 29.62
CA GLU A 143 21.54 -3.52 30.81
C GLU A 143 22.03 -4.66 31.72
N ASP A 144 22.35 -5.81 31.17
CA ASP A 144 22.85 -6.96 31.93
C ASP A 144 24.22 -6.68 32.56
N GLU A 145 25.11 -5.98 31.86
CA GLU A 145 26.41 -5.55 32.40
C GLU A 145 26.24 -4.56 33.54
N CYS A 146 25.36 -3.59 33.39
CA CYS A 146 25.04 -2.61 34.44
C CYS A 146 24.49 -3.28 35.71
N PHE A 147 23.71 -4.33 35.55
CA PHE A 147 23.12 -5.09 36.67
C PHE A 147 24.19 -5.92 37.41
N ASN A 148 25.11 -6.55 36.67
CA ASN A 148 26.22 -7.32 37.25
C ASN A 148 27.20 -6.44 38.02
N ASP A 149 27.53 -5.26 37.50
CA ASP A 149 28.39 -4.28 38.20
C ASP A 149 27.77 -3.78 39.50
N PHE A 150 26.45 -3.74 39.59
CA PHE A 150 25.75 -3.33 40.82
C PHE A 150 25.76 -4.45 41.88
N GLU A 151 25.70 -5.71 41.49
CA GLU A 151 25.77 -6.83 42.43
C GLU A 151 27.16 -7.06 43.04
N VAL A 152 28.22 -6.73 42.29
CA VAL A 152 29.62 -6.91 42.75
C VAL A 152 30.02 -5.82 43.75
N ASN A 153 29.33 -4.71 43.86
CA ASN A 153 29.60 -3.60 44.79
C ASN A 153 28.78 -3.64 46.10
N LEU A 154 28.05 -4.69 46.31
CA LEU A 154 27.36 -4.96 47.59
C LEU A 154 28.14 -5.93 48.42
#